data_4f50efc4998e24a2c4af972190034031
#
_entry.id   4f50efc4998e24a2c4af972190034031
#
_cell.length_a   1.000
_cell.length_b   1.000
_cell.length_c   1.000
_cell.angle_alpha   90.00
_cell.angle_beta   90.00
_cell.angle_gamma   90.00
#
_symmetry.space_group_name_H-M   'P 1'
#
loop_
_entity.id
_entity.type
_entity.pdbx_description
1 polymer ?
#
loop_
_entity_poly.entity_id
_entity_poly.type
_entity_poly.pdbx_seq_one_letter_code
_entity_poly.pdbx_strand_id
1 'polypeptide(L)'
;ARALVVDPTLLLMDEPFSALDVLTAETLRTDLLDLWTQRRMPIKSMLIVTHNIEEAVFMCDRILVLSSNPGRVIAEIKVPFAHPRNRLDSVFKGLVDEIYAKMTARRTDEATKKGLELGSWLPGVSTNLMAGLIETLAAPPYHGRADMPEIARTLHLEIDDLFPIAEVLQHLGFTDVREGDIFLTPPARVFAELGMQERKMMFAEHLLRHVPLAARIKKVLNERPGHRAPRVRFEQELEDFLSDSAAEETLDAVINWGRYGEIFSYNDQSGIFSLEDVES
;
A
#
# COMPACT_ATOMS: atom_id res chain seq x y z
N ALA A 1 -18.24 -19.86 -13.47
CA ALA A 1 -19.04 -20.74 -14.34
C ALA A 1 -18.41 -20.99 -15.71
N ARG A 2 -18.07 -19.93 -16.50
CA ARG A 2 -17.55 -20.11 -17.89
C ARG A 2 -16.25 -20.94 -17.96
N ALA A 3 -15.30 -20.72 -17.06
CA ALA A 3 -14.02 -21.43 -17.03
C ALA A 3 -14.15 -22.94 -16.72
N LEU A 4 -15.22 -23.37 -16.09
CA LEU A 4 -15.44 -24.78 -15.71
C LEU A 4 -16.14 -25.60 -16.82
N VAL A 5 -16.72 -24.94 -17.82
CA VAL A 5 -17.48 -25.61 -18.89
C VAL A 5 -16.57 -26.44 -19.83
N VAL A 6 -15.29 -26.10 -19.88
CA VAL A 6 -14.29 -26.75 -20.75
C VAL A 6 -13.52 -27.89 -20.06
N ASP A 7 -13.96 -28.35 -18.90
CA ASP A 7 -13.33 -29.38 -18.06
C ASP A 7 -11.80 -29.18 -17.88
N PRO A 8 -11.38 -28.02 -17.31
CA PRO A 8 -9.96 -27.72 -17.20
C PRO A 8 -9.28 -28.62 -16.16
N THR A 9 -8.03 -28.99 -16.41
CA THR A 9 -7.22 -29.69 -15.41
C THR A 9 -6.59 -28.75 -14.38
N LEU A 10 -6.40 -27.48 -14.74
CA LEU A 10 -5.90 -26.39 -13.90
C LEU A 10 -6.85 -25.19 -14.00
N LEU A 11 -7.28 -24.67 -12.86
CA LEU A 11 -8.04 -23.42 -12.76
C LEU A 11 -7.11 -22.31 -12.32
N LEU A 12 -7.04 -21.23 -13.12
CA LEU A 12 -6.30 -20.00 -12.80
C LEU A 12 -7.31 -18.93 -12.41
N MET A 13 -7.10 -18.29 -11.28
CA MET A 13 -7.95 -17.21 -10.76
C MET A 13 -7.08 -16.03 -10.35
N ASP A 14 -7.40 -14.85 -10.86
CA ASP A 14 -6.74 -13.60 -10.54
C ASP A 14 -7.74 -12.71 -9.82
N GLU A 15 -7.46 -12.38 -8.55
CA GLU A 15 -8.31 -11.60 -7.65
C GLU A 15 -9.80 -12.00 -7.70
N PRO A 16 -10.13 -13.31 -7.55
CA PRO A 16 -11.47 -13.81 -7.91
C PRO A 16 -12.62 -13.26 -7.07
N PHE A 17 -12.33 -12.66 -5.92
CA PHE A 17 -13.36 -12.19 -4.98
C PHE A 17 -13.27 -10.68 -4.70
N SER A 18 -12.28 -9.96 -5.24
CA SER A 18 -12.01 -8.55 -4.93
C SER A 18 -13.14 -7.59 -5.33
N ALA A 19 -13.89 -7.91 -6.38
CA ALA A 19 -15.01 -7.07 -6.87
C ALA A 19 -16.37 -7.42 -6.25
N LEU A 20 -16.41 -8.30 -5.24
CA LEU A 20 -17.64 -8.79 -4.63
C LEU A 20 -17.85 -8.16 -3.24
N ASP A 21 -19.11 -8.01 -2.86
CA ASP A 21 -19.43 -7.70 -1.46
C ASP A 21 -19.03 -8.86 -0.53
N VAL A 22 -18.79 -8.53 0.73
CA VAL A 22 -18.23 -9.45 1.73
C VAL A 22 -19.05 -10.76 1.85
N LEU A 23 -20.39 -10.68 1.85
CA LEU A 23 -21.24 -11.87 2.03
C LEU A 23 -21.20 -12.76 0.79
N THR A 24 -21.25 -12.17 -0.39
CA THR A 24 -21.16 -12.90 -1.66
C THR A 24 -19.79 -13.55 -1.82
N ALA A 25 -18.71 -12.83 -1.50
CA ALA A 25 -17.37 -13.37 -1.53
C ALA A 25 -17.20 -14.56 -0.59
N GLU A 26 -17.70 -14.46 0.65
CA GLU A 26 -17.61 -15.53 1.64
C GLU A 26 -18.39 -16.79 1.22
N THR A 27 -19.59 -16.60 0.67
CA THR A 27 -20.40 -17.71 0.15
C THR A 27 -19.67 -18.42 -1.00
N LEU A 28 -19.13 -17.67 -1.96
CA LEU A 28 -18.45 -18.26 -3.12
C LEU A 28 -17.13 -18.95 -2.76
N ARG A 29 -16.38 -18.43 -1.77
CA ARG A 29 -15.17 -19.10 -1.25
C ARG A 29 -15.54 -20.46 -0.65
N THR A 30 -16.58 -20.49 0.18
CA THR A 30 -17.07 -21.71 0.82
C THR A 30 -17.57 -22.70 -0.22
N ASP A 31 -18.40 -22.28 -1.16
CA ASP A 31 -18.92 -23.13 -2.23
C ASP A 31 -17.77 -23.73 -3.10
N LEU A 32 -16.78 -22.93 -3.43
CA LEU A 32 -15.63 -23.39 -4.21
C LEU A 32 -14.80 -24.43 -3.46
N LEU A 33 -14.58 -24.23 -2.14
CA LEU A 33 -13.88 -25.18 -1.29
C LEU A 33 -14.66 -26.46 -1.10
N ASP A 34 -16.00 -26.40 -0.96
CA ASP A 34 -16.86 -27.56 -0.86
C ASP A 34 -16.84 -28.39 -2.15
N LEU A 35 -16.93 -27.75 -3.30
CA LEU A 35 -16.81 -28.42 -4.59
C LEU A 35 -15.42 -29.08 -4.78
N TRP A 36 -14.35 -28.42 -4.30
CA TRP A 36 -13.00 -28.93 -4.34
C TRP A 36 -12.80 -30.13 -3.41
N THR A 37 -13.16 -30.00 -2.15
CA THR A 37 -12.97 -31.05 -1.12
C THR A 37 -13.81 -32.29 -1.41
N GLN A 38 -15.02 -32.11 -1.96
CA GLN A 38 -15.91 -33.19 -2.36
C GLN A 38 -15.54 -33.80 -3.73
N ARG A 39 -14.46 -33.31 -4.38
CA ARG A 39 -14.02 -33.77 -5.70
C ARG A 39 -15.12 -33.74 -6.77
N ARG A 40 -16.00 -32.73 -6.69
CA ARG A 40 -17.10 -32.57 -7.67
C ARG A 40 -16.69 -31.81 -8.93
N MET A 41 -15.42 -31.40 -9.02
CA MET A 41 -14.87 -30.74 -10.17
C MET A 41 -13.78 -31.62 -10.83
N PRO A 42 -13.65 -31.62 -12.15
CA PRO A 42 -12.62 -32.36 -12.87
C PRO A 42 -11.22 -31.78 -12.72
N ILE A 43 -11.09 -30.65 -11.98
CA ILE A 43 -9.87 -29.88 -11.78
C ILE A 43 -8.90 -30.67 -10.89
N LYS A 44 -7.62 -30.69 -11.28
CA LYS A 44 -6.53 -31.31 -10.49
C LYS A 44 -5.80 -30.33 -9.59
N SER A 45 -5.82 -29.05 -9.94
CA SER A 45 -5.17 -27.99 -9.18
C SER A 45 -5.81 -26.63 -9.46
N MET A 46 -5.69 -25.73 -8.48
CA MET A 46 -6.09 -24.33 -8.60
C MET A 46 -4.88 -23.45 -8.29
N LEU A 47 -4.70 -22.38 -9.06
CA LEU A 47 -3.77 -21.31 -8.77
C LEU A 47 -4.58 -20.04 -8.57
N ILE A 48 -4.44 -19.44 -7.40
CA ILE A 48 -5.11 -18.19 -7.01
C ILE A 48 -4.04 -17.12 -6.87
N VAL A 49 -4.20 -16.01 -7.56
CA VAL A 49 -3.47 -14.77 -7.30
C VAL A 49 -4.39 -13.90 -6.46
N THR A 50 -3.93 -13.48 -5.31
CA THR A 50 -4.69 -12.62 -4.39
C THR A 50 -3.72 -11.79 -3.55
N HIS A 51 -4.13 -10.61 -3.17
CA HIS A 51 -3.43 -9.79 -2.19
C HIS A 51 -3.94 -10.04 -0.76
N ASN A 52 -5.06 -10.75 -0.60
CA ASN A 52 -5.66 -11.04 0.70
C ASN A 52 -5.02 -12.27 1.35
N ILE A 53 -4.22 -12.06 2.40
CA ILE A 53 -3.48 -13.12 3.08
C ILE A 53 -4.42 -14.09 3.80
N GLU A 54 -5.49 -13.61 4.43
CA GLU A 54 -6.47 -14.49 5.09
C GLU A 54 -7.14 -15.40 4.07
N GLU A 55 -7.45 -14.88 2.88
CA GLU A 55 -8.00 -15.68 1.77
C GLU A 55 -7.02 -16.75 1.33
N ALA A 56 -5.75 -16.40 1.14
CA ALA A 56 -4.71 -17.36 0.76
C ALA A 56 -4.55 -18.45 1.82
N VAL A 57 -4.50 -18.10 3.11
CA VAL A 57 -4.43 -19.07 4.22
C VAL A 57 -5.71 -19.91 4.33
N PHE A 58 -6.88 -19.34 4.02
CA PHE A 58 -8.15 -20.05 4.07
C PHE A 58 -8.28 -21.07 2.94
N MET A 59 -7.85 -20.74 1.72
CA MET A 59 -8.13 -21.51 0.52
C MET A 59 -6.98 -22.41 0.05
N CYS A 60 -5.71 -21.99 0.22
CA CYS A 60 -4.58 -22.64 -0.45
C CYS A 60 -3.83 -23.61 0.45
N ASP A 61 -3.33 -24.72 -0.11
CA ASP A 61 -2.46 -25.67 0.60
C ASP A 61 -1.00 -25.20 0.64
N ARG A 62 -0.65 -24.32 -0.31
CA ARG A 62 0.69 -23.74 -0.47
C ARG A 62 0.57 -22.30 -0.94
N ILE A 63 1.34 -21.41 -0.31
CA ILE A 63 1.35 -19.99 -0.58
C ILE A 63 2.75 -19.59 -1.02
N LEU A 64 2.84 -18.88 -2.16
CA LEU A 64 4.06 -18.25 -2.61
C LEU A 64 3.93 -16.75 -2.36
N VAL A 65 4.78 -16.22 -1.52
CA VAL A 65 4.85 -14.78 -1.24
C VAL A 65 5.78 -14.13 -2.25
N LEU A 66 5.30 -13.09 -2.92
CA LEU A 66 6.06 -12.35 -3.92
C LEU A 66 6.49 -10.99 -3.35
N SER A 67 7.71 -10.55 -3.72
CA SER A 67 8.11 -9.15 -3.50
C SER A 67 7.50 -8.25 -4.57
N SER A 68 7.36 -6.97 -4.22
CA SER A 68 7.18 -5.90 -5.22
C SER A 68 8.56 -5.54 -5.81
N ASN A 69 8.62 -5.07 -6.99
CA ASN A 69 9.70 -4.46 -7.75
C ASN A 69 11.18 -4.84 -7.38
N PRO A 70 11.80 -5.86 -8.02
CA PRO A 70 11.18 -6.75 -8.99
C PRO A 70 10.39 -7.87 -8.31
N GLY A 71 9.32 -8.36 -8.95
CA GLY A 71 8.56 -9.50 -8.49
C GLY A 71 9.43 -10.76 -8.40
N ARG A 72 9.65 -11.25 -7.17
CA ARG A 72 10.40 -12.48 -6.88
C ARG A 72 9.69 -13.28 -5.79
N VAL A 73 9.77 -14.59 -5.85
CA VAL A 73 9.33 -15.44 -4.73
C VAL A 73 10.27 -15.21 -3.55
N ILE A 74 9.74 -14.69 -2.46
CA ILE A 74 10.50 -14.40 -1.24
C ILE A 74 10.27 -15.44 -0.14
N ALA A 75 9.13 -16.12 -0.18
CA ALA A 75 8.83 -17.23 0.71
C ALA A 75 7.90 -18.23 0.04
N GLU A 76 8.05 -19.49 0.43
CA GLU A 76 7.11 -20.57 0.14
C GLU A 76 6.62 -21.12 1.47
N ILE A 77 5.31 -21.10 1.68
CA ILE A 77 4.67 -21.49 2.95
C ILE A 77 3.68 -22.62 2.67
N LYS A 78 3.83 -23.71 3.37
CA LYS A 78 2.84 -24.79 3.38
C LYS A 78 1.86 -24.54 4.51
N VAL A 79 0.57 -24.59 4.19
CA VAL A 79 -0.49 -24.46 5.19
C VAL A 79 -0.65 -25.82 5.90
N PRO A 80 -0.34 -25.94 7.20
CA PRO A 80 -0.19 -27.23 7.87
C PRO A 80 -1.47 -27.88 8.34
N PHE A 81 -2.64 -27.24 8.07
CA PHE A 81 -3.95 -27.72 8.54
C PHE A 81 -4.91 -27.98 7.37
N ALA A 82 -5.72 -29.04 7.52
CA ALA A 82 -6.67 -29.48 6.51
C ALA A 82 -7.92 -28.60 6.48
N HIS A 83 -8.72 -28.69 5.40
CA HIS A 83 -10.07 -28.13 5.32
C HIS A 83 -11.09 -28.98 6.08
N PRO A 84 -12.16 -28.38 6.63
CA PRO A 84 -12.46 -26.96 6.66
C PRO A 84 -11.60 -26.22 7.69
N ARG A 85 -11.20 -25.00 7.35
CA ARG A 85 -10.35 -24.13 8.21
C ARG A 85 -11.21 -23.13 8.96
N ASN A 86 -10.86 -22.88 10.22
CA ASN A 86 -11.55 -21.91 11.06
C ASN A 86 -10.67 -20.65 11.22
N ARG A 87 -11.12 -19.50 10.73
CA ARG A 87 -10.41 -18.22 10.85
C ARG A 87 -10.24 -17.72 12.30
N LEU A 88 -11.08 -18.22 13.23
CA LEU A 88 -10.99 -17.86 14.64
C LEU A 88 -9.92 -18.68 15.39
N ASP A 89 -9.40 -19.74 14.77
CA ASP A 89 -8.36 -20.58 15.36
C ASP A 89 -7.06 -19.80 15.52
N SER A 90 -6.42 -19.97 16.67
CA SER A 90 -5.12 -19.34 16.96
C SER A 90 -4.01 -19.78 15.99
N VAL A 91 -4.07 -21.04 15.51
CA VAL A 91 -3.09 -21.53 14.52
C VAL A 91 -3.28 -20.86 13.16
N PHE A 92 -4.55 -20.62 12.75
CA PHE A 92 -4.84 -19.87 11.54
C PHE A 92 -4.31 -18.44 11.63
N LYS A 93 -4.65 -17.74 12.72
CA LYS A 93 -4.18 -16.37 12.95
C LYS A 93 -2.67 -16.28 13.02
N GLY A 94 -2.03 -17.21 13.73
CA GLY A 94 -0.56 -17.25 13.82
C GLY A 94 0.12 -17.43 12.45
N LEU A 95 -0.48 -18.18 11.52
CA LEU A 95 0.07 -18.32 10.17
C LEU A 95 -0.14 -17.05 9.34
N VAL A 96 -1.28 -16.38 9.49
CA VAL A 96 -1.54 -15.08 8.88
C VAL A 96 -0.48 -14.06 9.36
N ASP A 97 -0.26 -13.96 10.68
CA ASP A 97 0.73 -13.06 11.27
C ASP A 97 2.15 -13.40 10.80
N GLU A 98 2.51 -14.69 10.66
CA GLU A 98 3.80 -15.10 10.11
C GLU A 98 4.01 -14.61 8.68
N ILE A 99 2.98 -14.69 7.83
CA ILE A 99 3.05 -14.22 6.44
C ILE A 99 3.23 -12.70 6.43
N TYR A 100 2.46 -11.97 7.25
CA TYR A 100 2.62 -10.53 7.41
C TYR A 100 4.03 -10.15 7.85
N ALA A 101 4.56 -10.82 8.87
CA ALA A 101 5.92 -10.56 9.35
C ALA A 101 6.96 -10.77 8.22
N LYS A 102 6.82 -11.82 7.40
CA LYS A 102 7.73 -12.07 6.26
C LYS A 102 7.63 -11.02 5.17
N MET A 103 6.43 -10.50 4.91
CA MET A 103 6.21 -9.44 3.91
C MET A 103 6.78 -8.11 4.40
N THR A 104 6.57 -7.77 5.67
CA THR A 104 7.02 -6.51 6.28
C THR A 104 8.51 -6.49 6.58
N ALA A 105 9.09 -7.57 7.11
CA ALA A 105 10.52 -7.63 7.48
C ALA A 105 11.44 -7.27 6.30
N ARG A 106 11.11 -7.73 5.09
CA ARG A 106 11.94 -7.50 3.90
C ARG A 106 11.73 -6.12 3.29
N ARG A 107 10.51 -5.57 3.37
CA ARG A 107 10.23 -4.19 2.97
C ARG A 107 11.04 -3.20 3.81
N THR A 108 11.16 -3.47 5.10
CA THR A 108 11.95 -2.65 6.04
C THR A 108 13.44 -2.68 5.70
N ASP A 109 13.98 -3.85 5.36
CA ASP A 109 15.40 -4.00 5.02
C ASP A 109 15.79 -3.30 3.70
N GLU A 110 14.92 -3.28 2.71
CA GLU A 110 15.15 -2.63 1.42
C GLU A 110 14.86 -1.12 1.47
N ALA A 111 13.76 -0.70 2.11
CA ALA A 111 13.38 0.70 2.24
C ALA A 111 14.32 1.49 3.17
N THR A 112 14.85 0.86 4.22
CA THR A 112 15.77 1.52 5.16
C THR A 112 17.19 1.66 4.59
N LYS A 113 17.57 0.80 3.62
CA LYS A 113 18.92 0.82 3.01
C LYS A 113 19.03 1.69 1.77
N LYS A 114 17.93 2.00 1.11
CA LYS A 114 17.92 2.80 -0.12
C LYS A 114 16.81 3.83 -0.02
N GLY A 115 17.16 5.08 0.22
CA GLY A 115 16.21 6.19 0.13
C GLY A 115 15.49 6.18 -1.24
N LEU A 116 14.34 6.85 -1.35
CA LEU A 116 13.65 7.00 -2.62
C LEU A 116 14.58 7.65 -3.66
N GLU A 117 14.56 7.11 -4.87
CA GLU A 117 15.18 7.72 -6.06
C GLU A 117 14.13 8.48 -6.87
N LEU A 118 14.55 9.30 -7.83
CA LEU A 118 13.62 10.09 -8.64
C LEU A 118 12.58 9.23 -9.37
N GLY A 119 12.97 8.06 -9.82
CA GLY A 119 12.12 7.08 -10.52
C GLY A 119 11.50 6.02 -9.60
N SER A 120 11.42 6.24 -8.29
CA SER A 120 10.72 5.32 -7.40
C SER A 120 9.22 5.48 -7.57
N TRP A 121 8.50 4.35 -7.74
CA TRP A 121 7.05 4.36 -7.75
C TRP A 121 6.49 4.71 -6.37
N LEU A 122 5.43 5.52 -6.34
CA LEU A 122 4.74 5.96 -5.14
C LEU A 122 3.22 5.70 -5.30
N PRO A 123 2.61 4.99 -4.36
CA PRO A 123 1.17 4.74 -4.40
C PRO A 123 0.37 6.01 -4.09
N GLY A 124 -0.83 6.10 -4.67
CA GLY A 124 -1.77 7.21 -4.51
C GLY A 124 -2.45 7.26 -3.14
N VAL A 125 -1.69 7.47 -2.06
CA VAL A 125 -2.21 7.52 -0.69
C VAL A 125 -2.70 8.91 -0.33
N SER A 126 -3.92 8.98 0.24
CA SER A 126 -4.52 10.23 0.72
C SER A 126 -3.81 10.76 1.97
N THR A 127 -3.55 12.07 2.00
CA THR A 127 -2.98 12.74 3.19
C THR A 127 -3.88 12.64 4.42
N ASN A 128 -5.21 12.56 4.23
CA ASN A 128 -6.15 12.35 5.33
C ASN A 128 -6.00 10.96 5.96
N LEU A 129 -5.78 9.93 5.16
CA LEU A 129 -5.53 8.58 5.66
C LEU A 129 -4.19 8.52 6.40
N MET A 130 -3.16 9.17 5.88
CA MET A 130 -1.85 9.26 6.55
C MET A 130 -1.96 9.96 7.91
N ALA A 131 -2.62 11.13 7.97
CA ALA A 131 -2.83 11.86 9.22
C ALA A 131 -3.69 11.06 10.22
N GLY A 132 -4.77 10.45 9.74
CA GLY A 132 -5.66 9.62 10.56
C GLY A 132 -4.95 8.40 11.17
N LEU A 133 -4.07 7.74 10.41
CA LEU A 133 -3.27 6.64 10.93
C LEU A 133 -2.28 7.11 12.01
N ILE A 134 -1.60 8.24 11.79
CA ILE A 134 -0.69 8.80 12.80
C ILE A 134 -1.45 9.15 14.07
N GLU A 135 -2.60 9.82 13.96
CA GLU A 135 -3.44 10.22 15.11
C GLU A 135 -3.93 8.99 15.88
N THR A 136 -4.43 7.99 15.18
CA THR A 136 -4.92 6.74 15.79
C THR A 136 -3.80 6.01 16.53
N LEU A 137 -2.63 5.90 15.91
CA LEU A 137 -1.46 5.29 16.54
C LEU A 137 -0.96 6.08 17.76
N ALA A 138 -1.04 7.41 17.73
CA ALA A 138 -0.61 8.24 18.86
C ALA A 138 -1.54 8.13 20.08
N ALA A 139 -2.83 7.89 19.83
CA ALA A 139 -3.87 7.82 20.85
C ALA A 139 -3.85 6.49 21.64
N PRO A 140 -4.48 6.44 22.84
CA PRO A 140 -4.78 5.17 23.50
C PRO A 140 -5.69 4.29 22.64
N PRO A 141 -5.54 2.98 22.64
CA PRO A 141 -4.63 2.18 23.49
C PRO A 141 -3.21 2.00 22.92
N TYR A 142 -2.92 2.52 21.73
CA TYR A 142 -1.70 2.18 20.96
C TYR A 142 -0.44 2.88 21.44
N HIS A 143 -0.52 4.13 21.89
CA HIS A 143 0.62 4.91 22.41
C HIS A 143 1.87 4.90 21.49
N GLY A 144 1.64 4.85 20.18
CA GLY A 144 2.68 4.91 19.15
C GLY A 144 3.16 3.55 18.64
N ARG A 145 2.49 2.45 18.99
CA ARG A 145 2.74 1.11 18.45
C ARG A 145 1.44 0.34 18.31
N ALA A 146 1.27 -0.33 17.19
CA ALA A 146 0.17 -1.27 16.99
C ALA A 146 0.61 -2.44 16.12
N ASP A 147 0.00 -3.61 16.31
CA ASP A 147 -0.04 -4.70 15.36
C ASP A 147 -0.83 -4.26 14.11
N MET A 148 -0.30 -4.50 12.90
CA MET A 148 -0.92 -4.01 11.67
C MET A 148 -2.31 -4.58 11.42
N PRO A 149 -2.60 -5.87 11.60
CA PRO A 149 -3.95 -6.41 11.55
C PRO A 149 -4.92 -5.77 12.55
N GLU A 150 -4.46 -5.44 13.75
CA GLU A 150 -5.30 -4.83 14.78
C GLU A 150 -5.69 -3.40 14.43
N ILE A 151 -4.72 -2.57 13.96
CA ILE A 151 -5.00 -1.18 13.59
C ILE A 151 -5.83 -1.08 12.31
N ALA A 152 -5.65 -2.00 11.35
CA ALA A 152 -6.49 -2.07 10.16
C ALA A 152 -7.96 -2.28 10.54
N ARG A 153 -8.25 -3.24 11.42
CA ARG A 153 -9.60 -3.47 11.94
C ARG A 153 -10.18 -2.24 12.66
N THR A 154 -9.37 -1.52 13.42
CA THR A 154 -9.80 -0.30 14.13
C THR A 154 -10.16 0.82 13.16
N LEU A 155 -9.42 0.94 12.05
CA LEU A 155 -9.66 1.93 11.00
C LEU A 155 -10.72 1.51 9.98
N HIS A 156 -11.28 0.31 10.11
CA HIS A 156 -12.20 -0.30 9.13
C HIS A 156 -11.58 -0.38 7.72
N LEU A 157 -10.28 -0.64 7.66
CA LEU A 157 -9.53 -0.88 6.45
C LEU A 157 -9.25 -2.38 6.30
N GLU A 158 -9.22 -2.85 5.07
CA GLU A 158 -8.53 -4.11 4.79
C GLU A 158 -7.03 -3.89 5.04
N ILE A 159 -6.35 -4.93 5.48
CA ILE A 159 -4.92 -4.78 5.82
C ILE A 159 -4.08 -4.43 4.60
N ASP A 160 -4.51 -4.87 3.42
CA ASP A 160 -3.85 -4.58 2.15
C ASP A 160 -3.96 -3.09 1.76
N ASP A 161 -5.01 -2.39 2.21
CA ASP A 161 -5.14 -0.93 2.08
C ASP A 161 -4.24 -0.19 3.07
N LEU A 162 -3.91 -0.81 4.21
CA LEU A 162 -3.03 -0.22 5.22
C LEU A 162 -1.56 -0.23 4.79
N PHE A 163 -1.12 -1.26 4.05
CA PHE A 163 0.28 -1.38 3.63
C PHE A 163 0.80 -0.20 2.83
N PRO A 164 0.11 0.29 1.77
CA PRO A 164 0.57 1.47 1.04
C PRO A 164 0.68 2.71 1.93
N ILE A 165 -0.25 2.87 2.89
CA ILE A 165 -0.24 4.01 3.82
C ILE A 165 0.99 3.92 4.75
N ALA A 166 1.24 2.75 5.31
CA ALA A 166 2.38 2.50 6.19
C ALA A 166 3.72 2.68 5.46
N GLU A 167 3.82 2.22 4.20
CA GLU A 167 4.99 2.35 3.36
C GLU A 167 5.30 3.81 3.03
N VAL A 168 4.30 4.59 2.62
CA VAL A 168 4.46 6.02 2.36
C VAL A 168 4.88 6.77 3.63
N LEU A 169 4.24 6.49 4.76
CA LEU A 169 4.62 7.11 6.04
C LEU A 169 6.03 6.73 6.48
N GLN A 170 6.48 5.51 6.20
CA GLN A 170 7.85 5.08 6.45
C GLN A 170 8.84 5.83 5.55
N HIS A 171 8.54 5.97 4.26
CA HIS A 171 9.37 6.79 3.34
C HIS A 171 9.45 8.25 3.80
N LEU A 172 8.35 8.81 4.27
CA LEU A 172 8.32 10.16 4.83
C LEU A 172 8.98 10.28 6.21
N GLY A 173 9.40 9.16 6.82
CA GLY A 173 10.06 9.14 8.13
C GLY A 173 9.11 9.30 9.32
N PHE A 174 7.81 9.10 9.13
CA PHE A 174 6.82 9.18 10.21
C PHE A 174 6.57 7.85 10.90
N THR A 175 6.75 6.73 10.21
CA THR A 175 6.59 5.40 10.80
C THR A 175 7.81 4.53 10.58
N ASP A 176 7.88 3.45 11.33
CA ASP A 176 8.80 2.34 11.15
C ASP A 176 7.99 1.04 11.28
N VAL A 177 8.14 0.12 10.34
CA VAL A 177 7.41 -1.16 10.33
C VAL A 177 8.40 -2.28 10.57
N ARG A 178 8.17 -3.08 11.63
CA ARG A 178 9.04 -4.19 12.02
C ARG A 178 8.22 -5.37 12.51
N GLU A 179 8.50 -6.54 11.99
CA GLU A 179 7.91 -7.82 12.46
C GLU A 179 6.37 -7.82 12.53
N GLY A 180 5.70 -7.07 11.63
CA GLY A 180 4.24 -6.97 11.58
C GLY A 180 3.65 -5.83 12.39
N ASP A 181 4.44 -5.15 13.22
CA ASP A 181 4.04 -3.97 13.98
C ASP A 181 4.41 -2.67 13.26
N ILE A 182 3.58 -1.67 13.43
CA ILE A 182 3.86 -0.28 13.02
C ILE A 182 4.17 0.59 14.24
N PHE A 183 5.23 1.37 14.15
CA PHE A 183 5.73 2.25 15.20
C PHE A 183 5.74 3.69 14.73
N LEU A 184 5.29 4.63 15.56
CA LEU A 184 5.49 6.05 15.33
C LEU A 184 6.93 6.47 15.65
N THR A 185 7.55 7.18 14.72
CA THR A 185 8.85 7.84 14.95
C THR A 185 8.66 9.07 15.87
N PRO A 186 9.75 9.62 16.46
CA PRO A 186 9.65 10.87 17.21
C PRO A 186 9.01 12.03 16.42
N PRO A 187 9.34 12.28 15.13
CA PRO A 187 8.63 13.27 14.33
C PRO A 187 7.13 13.03 14.23
N ALA A 188 6.68 11.79 14.04
CA ALA A 188 5.25 11.50 13.93
C ALA A 188 4.48 11.77 15.23
N ARG A 189 5.12 11.54 16.39
CA ARG A 189 4.51 11.89 17.70
C ARG A 189 4.30 13.39 17.83
N VAL A 190 5.27 14.19 17.41
CA VAL A 190 5.14 15.65 17.36
C VAL A 190 4.03 16.03 16.37
N PHE A 191 4.02 15.46 15.16
CA PHE A 191 2.98 15.71 14.16
C PHE A 191 1.57 15.49 14.69
N ALA A 192 1.33 14.45 15.49
CA ALA A 192 0.03 14.15 16.08
C ALA A 192 -0.49 15.25 17.01
N GLU A 193 0.40 15.98 17.67
CA GLU A 193 0.08 17.03 18.64
C GLU A 193 -0.06 18.44 18.02
N LEU A 194 0.44 18.63 16.78
CA LEU A 194 0.45 19.92 16.11
C LEU A 194 -0.93 20.36 15.63
N GLY A 195 -1.13 21.66 15.52
CA GLY A 195 -2.26 22.27 14.81
C GLY A 195 -2.16 22.11 13.29
N MET A 196 -3.27 22.36 12.58
CA MET A 196 -3.38 22.06 11.13
C MET A 196 -2.27 22.73 10.31
N GLN A 197 -1.96 24.00 10.54
CA GLN A 197 -0.95 24.73 9.77
C GLN A 197 0.46 24.23 10.03
N GLU A 198 0.78 23.91 11.28
CA GLU A 198 2.08 23.36 11.68
C GLU A 198 2.27 21.95 11.11
N ARG A 199 1.21 21.14 11.07
CA ARG A 199 1.23 19.82 10.41
C ARG A 199 1.56 19.92 8.92
N LYS A 200 0.95 20.88 8.19
CA LYS A 200 1.25 21.11 6.77
C LYS A 200 2.72 21.48 6.57
N MET A 201 3.24 22.37 7.41
CA MET A 201 4.65 22.79 7.35
C MET A 201 5.59 21.60 7.59
N MET A 202 5.34 20.82 8.64
CA MET A 202 6.14 19.63 8.95
C MET A 202 6.06 18.59 7.86
N PHE A 203 4.85 18.34 7.31
CA PHE A 203 4.66 17.43 6.20
C PHE A 203 5.43 17.88 4.96
N ALA A 204 5.40 19.17 4.64
CA ALA A 204 6.14 19.76 3.53
C ALA A 204 7.67 19.58 3.67
N GLU A 205 8.19 19.77 4.89
CA GLU A 205 9.62 19.56 5.17
C GLU A 205 10.00 18.09 4.93
N HIS A 206 9.22 17.16 5.47
CA HIS A 206 9.45 15.72 5.29
C HIS A 206 9.31 15.29 3.83
N LEU A 207 8.29 15.79 3.12
CA LEU A 207 8.07 15.51 1.71
C LEU A 207 9.28 15.96 0.85
N LEU A 208 9.77 17.18 1.05
CA LEU A 208 10.92 17.69 0.32
C LEU A 208 12.24 16.98 0.66
N ARG A 209 12.37 16.50 1.89
CA ARG A 209 13.56 15.78 2.35
C ARG A 209 13.62 14.35 1.82
N HIS A 210 12.48 13.68 1.77
CA HIS A 210 12.42 12.24 1.55
C HIS A 210 11.90 11.82 0.18
N VAL A 211 11.20 12.71 -0.54
CA VAL A 211 10.64 12.43 -1.87
C VAL A 211 11.36 13.27 -2.94
N PRO A 212 12.34 12.69 -3.66
CA PRO A 212 13.15 13.40 -4.63
C PRO A 212 12.34 14.08 -5.74
N LEU A 213 11.21 13.49 -6.16
CA LEU A 213 10.32 14.09 -7.16
C LEU A 213 9.71 15.42 -6.66
N ALA A 214 9.26 15.49 -5.42
CA ALA A 214 8.72 16.74 -4.85
C ALA A 214 9.81 17.84 -4.78
N ALA A 215 11.01 17.47 -4.35
CA ALA A 215 12.15 18.37 -4.34
C ALA A 215 12.54 18.83 -5.76
N ARG A 216 12.49 17.92 -6.74
CA ARG A 216 12.76 18.20 -8.16
C ARG A 216 11.75 19.18 -8.73
N ILE A 217 10.45 18.96 -8.50
CA ILE A 217 9.38 19.88 -8.94
C ILE A 217 9.64 21.28 -8.37
N LYS A 218 9.79 21.38 -7.05
CA LYS A 218 10.05 22.68 -6.39
C LYS A 218 11.30 23.38 -6.94
N LYS A 219 12.39 22.64 -7.16
CA LYS A 219 13.61 23.17 -7.74
C LYS A 219 13.38 23.73 -9.14
N VAL A 220 12.71 22.98 -10.02
CA VAL A 220 12.41 23.42 -11.40
C VAL A 220 11.56 24.68 -11.39
N LEU A 221 10.57 24.77 -10.51
CA LEU A 221 9.72 25.96 -10.40
C LEU A 221 10.52 27.18 -9.92
N ASN A 222 11.42 27.02 -8.97
CA ASN A 222 12.28 28.11 -8.50
C ASN A 222 13.25 28.64 -9.58
N GLU A 223 13.76 27.75 -10.43
CA GLU A 223 14.76 28.10 -11.46
C GLU A 223 14.14 28.70 -12.73
N ARG A 224 12.82 28.52 -12.96
CA ARG A 224 12.15 28.99 -14.18
C ARG A 224 11.61 30.41 -14.05
N PRO A 225 11.75 31.22 -15.13
CA PRO A 225 11.06 32.49 -15.21
C PRO A 225 9.53 32.27 -15.12
N GLY A 226 8.87 33.03 -14.24
CA GLY A 226 7.43 32.91 -13.99
C GLY A 226 7.02 31.72 -13.12
N HIS A 227 7.99 30.98 -12.54
CA HIS A 227 7.75 29.92 -11.56
C HIS A 227 6.70 28.89 -11.98
N ARG A 228 6.68 28.53 -13.28
CA ARG A 228 5.69 27.59 -13.85
C ARG A 228 6.35 26.50 -14.67
N ALA A 229 5.75 25.29 -14.63
CA ALA A 229 6.19 24.15 -15.41
C ALA A 229 4.99 23.26 -15.82
N PRO A 230 4.94 22.71 -17.05
CA PRO A 230 3.89 21.80 -17.45
C PRO A 230 4.11 20.40 -16.85
N ARG A 231 3.02 19.69 -16.56
CA ARG A 231 2.96 18.32 -16.03
C ARG A 231 3.78 17.36 -16.88
N VAL A 232 3.61 17.43 -18.18
CA VAL A 232 4.25 16.52 -19.15
C VAL A 232 5.77 16.47 -19.02
N ARG A 233 6.40 17.53 -18.54
CA ARG A 233 7.83 17.55 -18.27
C ARG A 233 8.24 16.50 -17.22
N PHE A 234 7.49 16.41 -16.14
CA PHE A 234 7.80 15.51 -15.03
C PHE A 234 7.33 14.08 -15.33
N GLU A 235 6.27 13.92 -16.10
CA GLU A 235 5.86 12.61 -16.63
C GLU A 235 6.98 12.01 -17.48
N GLN A 236 7.50 12.75 -18.44
CA GLN A 236 8.62 12.30 -19.27
C GLN A 236 9.90 11.98 -18.45
N GLU A 237 10.22 12.76 -17.41
CA GLU A 237 11.33 12.44 -16.51
C GLU A 237 11.09 11.11 -15.74
N LEU A 238 9.84 10.74 -15.45
CA LEU A 238 9.48 9.48 -14.77
C LEU A 238 9.38 8.28 -15.72
N GLU A 239 8.94 8.48 -16.96
CA GLU A 239 8.82 7.45 -17.99
C GLU A 239 10.18 6.82 -18.35
N ASP A 240 11.29 7.51 -18.07
CA ASP A 240 12.64 6.92 -18.19
C ASP A 240 12.86 5.75 -17.22
N PHE A 241 12.05 5.63 -16.16
CA PHE A 241 12.22 4.67 -15.07
C PHE A 241 10.96 3.79 -14.81
N LEU A 242 9.77 4.30 -15.12
CA LEU A 242 8.48 3.71 -14.81
C LEU A 242 7.67 3.48 -16.10
N SER A 243 6.66 2.61 -16.03
CA SER A 243 5.64 2.57 -17.08
C SER A 243 4.79 3.84 -17.05
N ASP A 244 4.13 4.19 -18.17
CA ASP A 244 3.28 5.38 -18.31
C ASP A 244 2.25 5.47 -17.17
N SER A 245 1.56 4.37 -16.87
CA SER A 245 0.58 4.29 -15.78
C SER A 245 1.20 4.51 -14.40
N ALA A 246 2.38 3.94 -14.14
CA ALA A 246 3.06 4.10 -12.85
C ALA A 246 3.65 5.52 -12.69
N ALA A 247 4.09 6.14 -13.78
CA ALA A 247 4.55 7.52 -13.81
C ALA A 247 3.41 8.49 -13.50
N GLU A 248 2.24 8.28 -14.13
CA GLU A 248 1.02 9.06 -13.88
C GLU A 248 0.59 8.96 -12.41
N GLU A 249 0.46 7.75 -11.87
CA GLU A 249 0.06 7.51 -10.48
C GLU A 249 1.03 8.16 -9.49
N THR A 250 2.34 8.00 -9.71
CA THR A 250 3.38 8.58 -8.86
C THR A 250 3.32 10.11 -8.87
N LEU A 251 3.13 10.72 -10.05
CA LEU A 251 3.04 12.17 -10.16
C LEU A 251 1.77 12.71 -9.50
N ASP A 252 0.63 12.02 -9.64
CA ASP A 252 -0.63 12.39 -8.98
C ASP A 252 -0.53 12.30 -7.46
N ALA A 253 0.14 11.28 -6.93
CA ALA A 253 0.43 11.17 -5.50
C ALA A 253 1.21 12.40 -5.01
N VAL A 254 2.30 12.74 -5.69
CA VAL A 254 3.16 13.88 -5.32
C VAL A 254 2.44 15.22 -5.49
N ILE A 255 1.55 15.37 -6.51
CA ILE A 255 0.70 16.55 -6.68
C ILE A 255 -0.20 16.73 -5.44
N ASN A 256 -0.90 15.68 -5.03
CA ASN A 256 -1.81 15.74 -3.89
C ASN A 256 -1.07 16.06 -2.59
N TRP A 257 0.09 15.46 -2.37
CA TRP A 257 0.92 15.71 -1.19
C TRP A 257 1.54 17.10 -1.20
N GLY A 258 1.99 17.58 -2.37
CA GLY A 258 2.55 18.92 -2.52
C GLY A 258 1.51 20.03 -2.31
N ARG A 259 0.27 19.82 -2.76
CA ARG A 259 -0.88 20.70 -2.49
C ARG A 259 -1.19 20.76 -0.99
N TYR A 260 -1.25 19.60 -0.33
CA TYR A 260 -1.48 19.53 1.12
C TYR A 260 -0.42 20.30 1.91
N GLY A 261 0.86 20.09 1.57
CA GLY A 261 1.99 20.76 2.21
C GLY A 261 2.22 22.20 1.72
N GLU A 262 1.37 22.74 0.84
CA GLU A 262 1.50 24.10 0.29
C GLU A 262 2.89 24.37 -0.34
N ILE A 263 3.50 23.32 -0.96
CA ILE A 263 4.84 23.39 -1.57
C ILE A 263 4.78 24.06 -2.93
N PHE A 264 3.71 23.76 -3.67
CA PHE A 264 3.36 24.27 -4.99
C PHE A 264 1.86 24.10 -5.26
N SER A 265 1.35 24.88 -6.20
CA SER A 265 0.00 24.74 -6.76
C SER A 265 0.06 23.94 -8.06
N TYR A 266 -1.02 23.23 -8.34
CA TYR A 266 -1.23 22.54 -9.62
C TYR A 266 -2.64 22.78 -10.11
N ASN A 267 -2.78 23.17 -11.37
CA ASN A 267 -4.07 23.40 -12.02
C ASN A 267 -4.38 22.21 -12.94
N ASP A 268 -5.43 21.44 -12.58
CA ASP A 268 -5.82 20.21 -13.29
C ASP A 268 -6.30 20.47 -14.73
N GLN A 269 -6.87 21.65 -15.00
CA GLN A 269 -7.39 21.98 -16.34
C GLN A 269 -6.27 22.33 -17.32
N SER A 270 -5.26 23.07 -16.85
CA SER A 270 -4.13 23.50 -17.68
C SER A 270 -2.93 22.55 -17.63
N GLY A 271 -2.88 21.62 -16.66
CA GLY A 271 -1.74 20.75 -16.43
C GLY A 271 -0.47 21.51 -16.02
N ILE A 272 -0.60 22.62 -15.29
CA ILE A 272 0.52 23.49 -14.95
C ILE A 272 0.77 23.52 -13.44
N PHE A 273 2.01 23.26 -13.07
CA PHE A 273 2.54 23.53 -11.73
C PHE A 273 2.95 25.02 -11.64
N SER A 274 2.72 25.62 -10.46
CA SER A 274 3.18 26.97 -10.14
C SER A 274 3.58 27.10 -8.67
N LEU A 275 4.49 28.01 -8.38
CA LEU A 275 4.61 28.55 -7.02
C LEU A 275 3.54 29.64 -6.91
N GLU A 276 2.72 29.61 -5.87
CA GLU A 276 1.80 30.71 -5.61
C GLU A 276 2.64 31.97 -5.30
N ASP A 277 2.44 32.99 -6.09
CA ASP A 277 2.76 34.33 -5.64
C ASP A 277 1.80 34.66 -4.51
N VAL A 278 2.31 34.81 -3.31
CA VAL A 278 1.59 35.35 -2.17
C VAL A 278 1.38 36.86 -2.43
N GLU A 279 0.71 37.17 -3.55
CA GLU A 279 0.26 38.54 -3.85
C GLU A 279 -0.80 38.49 -4.93
N SER A 280 -2.06 38.54 -4.53
CA SER A 280 -3.08 39.38 -5.14
C SER A 280 -4.34 39.39 -4.28
#